data_90d189cf11500bad4d5407332577ca7a
#
_entry.id   90d189cf11500bad4d5407332577ca7a
#
_cell.length_a   1.000
_cell.length_b   1.000
_cell.length_c   1.000
_cell.angle_alpha   90.00
_cell.angle_beta   90.00
_cell.angle_gamma   90.00
#
_symmetry.space_group_name_H-M   'P 1'
#
loop_
_entity.id
_entity.type
_entity.pdbx_description
1 polymer ?
#
loop_
_entity_poly.entity_id
_entity_poly.type
_entity_poly.pdbx_seq_one_letter_code
_entity_poly.pdbx_strand_id
1 'polypeptide(L)'
;MIPTLNAAEKLPETLAGLAVARVREIVVVDGGSTDDTAGIASAAGARAIIAEHGRGTQLAAGAATATGGWLLFLHADCRLEPRWAVATANFVAQPGAQGRAGYFDFALDDPTPAARRLERIVAWRCQTLALPYGDQGLLISRALYDAVGGFAPLPLMEDVDLVRRLGRGRMVRIGARCVASARRYRRDGYLRRPVRNLFCLSLYFAGMPPERIARLYG
;
A
#
# COMPACT_ATOMS: atom_id res chain seq x y z
N MET A 1 -0.74 -1.27 -8.99
CA MET A 1 -1.36 0.07 -8.96
C MET A 1 -0.65 0.90 -7.91
N ILE A 2 -0.24 2.13 -8.29
CA ILE A 2 0.55 3.04 -7.45
C ILE A 2 -0.16 4.40 -7.43
N PRO A 3 -0.79 4.80 -6.32
CA PRO A 3 -1.36 6.13 -6.19
C PRO A 3 -0.23 7.14 -5.96
N THR A 4 -0.26 8.27 -6.67
CA THR A 4 0.78 9.30 -6.60
C THR A 4 0.19 10.69 -6.38
N LEU A 5 0.92 11.51 -5.65
CA LEU A 5 0.76 12.96 -5.56
C LEU A 5 2.11 13.57 -5.21
N ASN A 6 2.71 14.31 -6.14
CA ASN A 6 4.05 14.88 -6.01
C ASN A 6 5.08 13.84 -5.54
N ALA A 7 5.21 12.75 -6.32
CA ALA A 7 6.02 11.59 -5.99
C ALA A 7 7.31 11.46 -6.83
N ALA A 8 7.67 12.48 -7.63
CA ALA A 8 8.81 12.44 -8.55
C ALA A 8 10.11 11.98 -7.89
N GLU A 9 10.34 12.35 -6.62
CA GLU A 9 11.56 11.98 -5.87
C GLU A 9 11.64 10.48 -5.57
N LYS A 10 10.51 9.81 -5.26
CA LYS A 10 10.51 8.42 -4.74
C LYS A 10 9.99 7.39 -5.73
N LEU A 11 9.15 7.79 -6.66
CA LEU A 11 8.56 6.91 -7.65
C LEU A 11 9.59 6.10 -8.47
N PRO A 12 10.77 6.65 -8.88
CA PRO A 12 11.78 5.87 -9.59
C PRO A 12 12.24 4.62 -8.84
N GLU A 13 12.50 4.74 -7.52
CA GLU A 13 12.92 3.61 -6.69
C GLU A 13 11.84 2.53 -6.59
N THR A 14 10.57 2.96 -6.50
CA THR A 14 9.41 2.06 -6.46
C THR A 14 9.26 1.30 -7.77
N LEU A 15 9.34 1.99 -8.91
CA LEU A 15 9.24 1.39 -10.24
C LEU A 15 10.42 0.43 -10.52
N ALA A 16 11.64 0.81 -10.16
CA ALA A 16 12.82 -0.06 -10.29
C ALA A 16 12.66 -1.35 -9.48
N GLY A 17 12.07 -1.29 -8.28
CA GLY A 17 11.77 -2.48 -7.47
C GLY A 17 10.77 -3.44 -8.14
N LEU A 18 9.90 -2.94 -8.99
CA LEU A 18 8.93 -3.76 -9.75
C LEU A 18 9.52 -4.35 -11.03
N ALA A 19 10.55 -3.73 -11.61
CA ALA A 19 11.17 -4.17 -12.86
C ALA A 19 11.88 -5.54 -12.78
N VAL A 20 12.14 -6.04 -11.56
CA VAL A 20 12.76 -7.37 -11.34
C VAL A 20 11.82 -8.53 -11.69
N ALA A 21 10.53 -8.26 -11.91
CA ALA A 21 9.53 -9.27 -12.26
C ALA A 21 8.79 -8.88 -13.54
N ARG A 22 8.33 -9.89 -14.28
CA ARG A 22 7.44 -9.67 -15.43
C ARG A 22 6.01 -9.44 -14.94
N VAL A 23 5.73 -8.21 -14.46
CA VAL A 23 4.34 -7.80 -14.21
C VAL A 23 3.65 -7.53 -15.55
N ARG A 24 2.35 -7.84 -15.64
CA ARG A 24 1.56 -7.62 -16.86
C ARG A 24 1.50 -6.13 -17.24
N GLU A 25 1.31 -5.29 -16.24
CA GLU A 25 1.20 -3.83 -16.40
C GLU A 25 1.50 -3.13 -15.06
N ILE A 26 1.99 -1.92 -15.14
CA ILE A 26 2.10 -0.99 -14.01
C ILE A 26 1.17 0.18 -14.30
N VAL A 27 0.24 0.46 -13.39
CA VAL A 27 -0.66 1.61 -13.48
C VAL A 27 -0.29 2.58 -12.36
N VAL A 28 0.16 3.76 -12.73
CA VAL A 28 0.39 4.90 -11.84
C VAL A 28 -0.83 5.80 -11.91
N VAL A 29 -1.46 6.05 -10.78
CA VAL A 29 -2.68 6.86 -10.69
C VAL A 29 -2.36 8.17 -10.02
N ASP A 30 -2.27 9.22 -10.82
CA ASP A 30 -1.89 10.54 -10.36
C ASP A 30 -3.08 11.36 -9.87
N GLY A 31 -2.97 11.92 -8.68
CA GLY A 31 -3.99 12.73 -8.03
C GLY A 31 -3.87 14.23 -8.32
N GLY A 32 -3.22 14.62 -9.42
CA GLY A 32 -2.99 16.01 -9.81
C GLY A 32 -1.64 16.55 -9.32
N SER A 33 -0.57 15.79 -9.55
CA SER A 33 0.80 16.24 -9.24
C SER A 33 1.18 17.50 -10.02
N THR A 34 1.97 18.35 -9.39
CA THR A 34 2.55 19.56 -9.98
C THR A 34 4.03 19.37 -10.35
N ASP A 35 4.63 18.24 -9.97
CA ASP A 35 5.98 17.83 -10.32
C ASP A 35 5.97 16.86 -11.53
N ASP A 36 7.13 16.34 -11.93
CA ASP A 36 7.26 15.43 -13.09
C ASP A 36 6.86 13.97 -12.79
N THR A 37 5.96 13.73 -11.84
CA THR A 37 5.51 12.37 -11.48
C THR A 37 5.00 11.59 -12.69
N ALA A 38 4.17 12.20 -13.53
CA ALA A 38 3.57 11.54 -14.69
C ALA A 38 4.61 11.23 -15.79
N GLY A 39 5.56 12.15 -16.04
CA GLY A 39 6.68 11.96 -16.97
C GLY A 39 7.58 10.79 -16.54
N ILE A 40 7.94 10.72 -15.27
CA ILE A 40 8.72 9.62 -14.68
C ILE A 40 7.99 8.27 -14.83
N ALA A 41 6.69 8.23 -14.55
CA ALA A 41 5.90 7.01 -14.71
C ALA A 41 5.92 6.52 -16.16
N SER A 42 5.67 7.41 -17.11
CA SER A 42 5.65 7.11 -18.54
C SER A 42 7.02 6.66 -19.07
N ALA A 43 8.09 7.33 -18.65
CA ALA A 43 9.46 6.96 -19.03
C ALA A 43 9.86 5.57 -18.51
N ALA A 44 9.30 5.12 -17.40
CA ALA A 44 9.49 3.77 -16.87
C ALA A 44 8.56 2.71 -17.50
N GLY A 45 7.78 3.07 -18.52
CA GLY A 45 6.84 2.17 -19.20
C GLY A 45 5.56 1.89 -18.42
N ALA A 46 5.28 2.64 -17.37
CA ALA A 46 4.02 2.55 -16.64
C ALA A 46 2.92 3.34 -17.37
N ARG A 47 1.69 2.85 -17.27
CA ARG A 47 0.53 3.59 -17.73
C ARG A 47 0.13 4.62 -16.66
N ALA A 48 0.36 5.90 -16.94
CA ALA A 48 -0.09 6.99 -16.10
C ALA A 48 -1.55 7.34 -16.41
N ILE A 49 -2.39 7.42 -15.39
CA ILE A 49 -3.77 7.91 -15.47
C ILE A 49 -3.99 8.97 -14.41
N ILE A 50 -4.86 9.94 -14.70
CA ILE A 50 -5.26 10.98 -13.76
C ILE A 50 -6.57 10.56 -13.09
N ALA A 51 -6.64 10.74 -11.78
CA ALA A 51 -7.86 10.55 -11.01
C ALA A 51 -8.03 11.70 -10.01
N GLU A 52 -9.22 11.81 -9.45
CA GLU A 52 -9.50 12.75 -8.36
C GLU A 52 -8.57 12.48 -7.17
N HIS A 53 -8.11 13.55 -6.52
CA HIS A 53 -7.24 13.45 -5.35
C HIS A 53 -7.89 12.65 -4.22
N GLY A 54 -7.16 11.68 -3.70
CA GLY A 54 -7.57 10.80 -2.61
C GLY A 54 -7.13 9.37 -2.86
N ARG A 55 -6.38 8.78 -1.91
CA ARG A 55 -5.78 7.45 -2.11
C ARG A 55 -6.82 6.38 -2.45
N GLY A 56 -7.95 6.37 -1.75
CA GLY A 56 -9.02 5.41 -2.04
C GLY A 56 -9.56 5.57 -3.45
N THR A 57 -9.84 6.80 -3.89
CA THR A 57 -10.31 7.12 -5.25
C THR A 57 -9.27 6.70 -6.30
N GLN A 58 -7.99 7.05 -6.09
CA GLN A 58 -6.91 6.70 -7.01
C GLN A 58 -6.73 5.18 -7.12
N LEU A 59 -6.73 4.46 -5.99
CA LEU A 59 -6.58 3.00 -5.98
C LEU A 59 -7.77 2.30 -6.65
N ALA A 60 -8.99 2.79 -6.44
CA ALA A 60 -10.19 2.30 -7.11
C ALA A 60 -10.11 2.54 -8.63
N ALA A 61 -9.73 3.75 -9.07
CA ALA A 61 -9.57 4.08 -10.49
C ALA A 61 -8.50 3.20 -11.16
N GLY A 62 -7.36 2.98 -10.48
CA GLY A 62 -6.32 2.08 -10.95
C GLY A 62 -6.80 0.63 -11.10
N ALA A 63 -7.55 0.14 -10.13
CA ALA A 63 -8.12 -1.20 -10.19
C ALA A 63 -9.13 -1.35 -11.32
N ALA A 64 -9.97 -0.35 -11.57
CA ALA A 64 -10.96 -0.36 -12.65
C ALA A 64 -10.33 -0.42 -14.04
N THR A 65 -9.14 0.18 -14.21
CA THR A 65 -8.44 0.20 -15.51
C THR A 65 -7.49 -0.97 -15.72
N ALA A 66 -7.10 -1.68 -14.67
CA ALA A 66 -6.19 -2.81 -14.75
C ALA A 66 -6.86 -4.04 -15.38
N THR A 67 -6.11 -4.85 -16.13
CA THR A 67 -6.59 -6.03 -16.86
C THR A 67 -6.13 -7.36 -16.25
N GLY A 68 -5.24 -7.28 -15.25
CA GLY A 68 -4.69 -8.46 -14.58
C GLY A 68 -5.69 -9.20 -13.69
N GLY A 69 -5.57 -10.53 -13.60
CA GLY A 69 -6.36 -11.35 -12.67
C GLY A 69 -5.93 -11.23 -11.21
N TRP A 70 -4.75 -10.66 -10.97
CA TRP A 70 -4.21 -10.31 -9.65
C TRP A 70 -3.84 -8.84 -9.62
N LEU A 71 -4.15 -8.19 -8.51
CA LEU A 71 -3.93 -6.77 -8.28
C LEU A 71 -2.92 -6.61 -7.15
N LEU A 72 -1.82 -5.89 -7.43
CA LEU A 72 -0.86 -5.46 -6.42
C LEU A 72 -1.00 -3.95 -6.22
N PHE A 73 -1.36 -3.55 -5.02
CA PHE A 73 -1.42 -2.15 -4.59
C PHE A 73 -0.15 -1.81 -3.80
N LEU A 74 0.51 -0.73 -4.15
CA LEU A 74 1.79 -0.31 -3.56
C LEU A 74 1.85 1.21 -3.47
N HIS A 75 2.37 1.77 -2.37
CA HIS A 75 2.58 3.20 -2.25
C HIS A 75 3.79 3.66 -3.09
N ALA A 76 3.77 4.92 -3.53
CA ALA A 76 4.81 5.50 -4.38
C ALA A 76 6.17 5.69 -3.68
N ASP A 77 6.22 5.56 -2.37
CA ASP A 77 7.42 5.65 -1.53
C ASP A 77 7.82 4.29 -0.92
N CYS A 78 7.34 3.19 -1.52
CA CYS A 78 7.60 1.82 -1.07
C CYS A 78 8.31 1.01 -2.15
N ARG A 79 9.41 0.36 -1.80
CA ARG A 79 10.19 -0.53 -2.68
C ARG A 79 10.08 -1.97 -2.19
N LEU A 80 9.72 -2.87 -3.09
CA LEU A 80 9.73 -4.30 -2.80
C LEU A 80 11.17 -4.86 -2.94
N GLU A 81 11.60 -5.71 -2.00
CA GLU A 81 12.87 -6.42 -2.09
C GLU A 81 12.85 -7.45 -3.23
N PRO A 82 13.98 -7.78 -3.89
CA PRO A 82 14.01 -8.62 -5.11
C PRO A 82 13.29 -9.98 -4.98
N ARG A 83 13.21 -10.52 -3.77
CA ARG A 83 12.52 -11.81 -3.52
C ARG A 83 10.99 -11.73 -3.63
N TRP A 84 10.42 -10.53 -3.74
CA TRP A 84 8.96 -10.34 -3.80
C TRP A 84 8.31 -11.12 -4.96
N ALA A 85 8.97 -11.18 -6.11
CA ALA A 85 8.44 -11.84 -7.29
C ALA A 85 8.22 -13.34 -7.06
N VAL A 86 9.23 -14.02 -6.49
CA VAL A 86 9.15 -15.44 -6.14
C VAL A 86 8.14 -15.67 -5.02
N ALA A 87 8.17 -14.84 -3.98
CA ALA A 87 7.23 -14.94 -2.86
C ALA A 87 5.77 -14.76 -3.31
N THR A 88 5.52 -13.80 -4.21
CA THR A 88 4.21 -13.57 -4.83
C THR A 88 3.77 -14.76 -5.69
N ALA A 89 4.65 -15.28 -6.54
CA ALA A 89 4.35 -16.45 -7.37
C ALA A 89 3.99 -17.68 -6.50
N ASN A 90 4.75 -17.92 -5.44
CA ASN A 90 4.47 -18.99 -4.49
C ASN A 90 3.13 -18.80 -3.78
N PHE A 91 2.78 -17.58 -3.39
CA PHE A 91 1.48 -17.29 -2.79
C PHE A 91 0.33 -17.56 -3.79
N VAL A 92 0.45 -17.03 -5.01
CA VAL A 92 -0.58 -17.18 -6.07
C VAL A 92 -0.81 -18.64 -6.44
N ALA A 93 0.24 -19.48 -6.40
CA ALA A 93 0.16 -20.91 -6.71
C ALA A 93 -0.51 -21.75 -5.60
N GLN A 94 -0.73 -21.23 -4.40
CA GLN A 94 -1.34 -21.99 -3.30
C GLN A 94 -2.80 -22.31 -3.58
N PRO A 95 -3.28 -23.50 -3.24
CA PRO A 95 -4.69 -23.84 -3.26
C PRO A 95 -5.51 -22.82 -2.43
N GLY A 96 -6.56 -22.29 -3.01
CA GLY A 96 -7.43 -21.29 -2.37
C GLY A 96 -6.86 -19.87 -2.26
N ALA A 97 -5.71 -19.58 -2.89
CA ALA A 97 -5.10 -18.25 -2.89
C ALA A 97 -6.06 -17.17 -3.42
N GLN A 98 -6.92 -17.49 -4.38
CA GLN A 98 -7.91 -16.55 -4.93
C GLN A 98 -8.90 -16.01 -3.88
N GLY A 99 -9.14 -16.75 -2.80
CA GLY A 99 -9.97 -16.33 -1.67
C GLY A 99 -9.21 -15.59 -0.57
N ARG A 100 -7.92 -15.28 -0.78
CA ARG A 100 -7.03 -14.67 0.21
C ARG A 100 -6.36 -13.44 -0.34
N ALA A 101 -5.94 -12.54 0.56
CA ALA A 101 -5.16 -11.36 0.24
C ALA A 101 -3.79 -11.42 0.93
N GLY A 102 -2.73 -11.19 0.17
CA GLY A 102 -1.37 -11.24 0.67
C GLY A 102 -0.84 -9.86 1.01
N TYR A 103 -0.05 -9.75 2.09
CA TYR A 103 0.68 -8.53 2.46
C TYR A 103 2.16 -8.83 2.69
N PHE A 104 3.00 -7.82 2.48
CA PHE A 104 4.45 -7.92 2.65
C PHE A 104 4.86 -7.49 4.07
N ASP A 105 6.06 -7.86 4.45
CA ASP A 105 6.64 -7.44 5.72
C ASP A 105 7.03 -5.96 5.64
N PHE A 106 6.56 -5.17 6.59
CA PHE A 106 6.97 -3.79 6.72
C PHE A 106 8.45 -3.66 7.05
N ALA A 107 9.14 -2.82 6.31
CA ALA A 107 10.50 -2.42 6.59
C ALA A 107 10.68 -0.92 6.31
N LEU A 108 11.73 -0.32 6.88
CA LEU A 108 12.11 1.05 6.65
C LEU A 108 13.51 1.14 6.04
N ASP A 109 13.73 2.14 5.19
CA ASP A 109 15.04 2.52 4.64
C ASP A 109 15.94 3.20 5.67
N ASP A 110 15.92 2.72 6.92
CA ASP A 110 16.65 3.30 8.06
C ASP A 110 17.21 2.16 8.92
N PRO A 111 18.55 2.10 9.15
CA PRO A 111 19.16 1.02 9.93
C PRO A 111 19.06 1.21 11.44
N THR A 112 18.46 2.30 11.92
CA THR A 112 18.47 2.64 13.34
C THR A 112 17.70 1.62 14.21
N PRO A 113 18.08 1.45 15.48
CA PRO A 113 17.35 0.63 16.43
C PRO A 113 15.88 1.04 16.60
N ALA A 114 15.57 2.33 16.43
CA ALA A 114 14.23 2.85 16.49
C ALA A 114 13.36 2.31 15.33
N ALA A 115 13.91 2.32 14.10
CA ALA A 115 13.26 1.72 12.93
C ALA A 115 13.02 0.21 13.14
N ARG A 116 14.04 -0.53 13.59
CA ARG A 116 13.91 -1.98 13.86
C ARG A 116 12.87 -2.29 14.94
N ARG A 117 12.73 -1.43 15.94
CA ARG A 117 11.70 -1.56 16.98
C ARG A 117 10.31 -1.34 16.41
N LEU A 118 10.14 -0.32 15.58
CA LEU A 118 8.87 -0.05 14.89
C LEU A 118 8.46 -1.21 13.98
N GLU A 119 9.37 -1.75 13.17
CA GLU A 119 9.11 -2.92 12.32
C GLU A 119 8.60 -4.12 13.13
N ARG A 120 9.19 -4.39 14.30
CA ARG A 120 8.72 -5.47 15.20
C ARG A 120 7.31 -5.22 15.72
N ILE A 121 6.99 -3.97 16.08
CA ILE A 121 5.65 -3.58 16.54
C ILE A 121 4.63 -3.77 15.41
N VAL A 122 4.96 -3.35 14.18
CA VAL A 122 4.10 -3.54 13.01
C VAL A 122 3.90 -5.02 12.70
N ALA A 123 4.97 -5.83 12.75
CA ALA A 123 4.87 -7.28 12.54
C ALA A 123 3.94 -7.93 13.58
N TRP A 124 4.08 -7.57 14.85
CA TRP A 124 3.19 -8.03 15.93
C TRP A 124 1.73 -7.64 15.64
N ARG A 125 1.46 -6.37 15.30
CA ARG A 125 0.11 -5.90 14.94
C ARG A 125 -0.51 -6.72 13.81
N CYS A 126 0.25 -6.99 12.74
CA CYS A 126 -0.24 -7.76 11.62
C CYS A 126 -0.53 -9.22 11.97
N GLN A 127 0.33 -9.84 12.78
CA GLN A 127 0.16 -11.23 13.21
C GLN A 127 -1.02 -11.39 14.20
N THR A 128 -1.19 -10.46 15.14
CA THR A 128 -2.21 -10.55 16.18
C THR A 128 -3.55 -9.97 15.77
N LEU A 129 -3.56 -8.85 15.04
CA LEU A 129 -4.79 -8.13 14.68
C LEU A 129 -5.17 -8.30 13.21
N ALA A 130 -4.29 -8.89 12.37
CA ALA A 130 -4.45 -8.99 10.92
C ALA A 130 -4.75 -7.62 10.27
N LEU A 131 -4.04 -6.58 10.70
CA LEU A 131 -4.21 -5.20 10.23
C LEU A 131 -2.92 -4.70 9.54
N PRO A 132 -2.56 -5.21 8.35
CA PRO A 132 -1.56 -4.56 7.53
C PRO A 132 -2.10 -3.24 6.99
N TYR A 133 -1.21 -2.25 6.84
CA TYR A 133 -1.56 -0.96 6.23
C TYR A 133 -1.03 -0.89 4.79
N GLY A 134 -1.42 0.16 4.06
CA GLY A 134 -1.05 0.35 2.67
C GLY A 134 0.46 0.43 2.39
N ASP A 135 1.27 0.82 3.39
CA ASP A 135 2.74 0.83 3.33
C ASP A 135 3.38 -0.58 3.33
N GLN A 136 2.59 -1.62 3.48
CA GLN A 136 3.01 -3.02 3.36
C GLN A 136 2.68 -3.63 1.99
N GLY A 137 2.01 -2.88 1.10
CA GLY A 137 1.49 -3.42 -0.14
C GLY A 137 0.40 -4.48 0.07
N LEU A 138 -0.50 -4.60 -0.87
CA LEU A 138 -1.59 -5.58 -0.84
C LEU A 138 -1.67 -6.30 -2.18
N LEU A 139 -1.56 -7.63 -2.16
CA LEU A 139 -1.78 -8.50 -3.31
C LEU A 139 -3.12 -9.22 -3.13
N ILE A 140 -4.01 -9.10 -4.10
CA ILE A 140 -5.35 -9.69 -4.03
C ILE A 140 -5.81 -10.15 -5.42
N SER A 141 -6.56 -11.24 -5.52
CA SER A 141 -7.20 -11.61 -6.77
C SER A 141 -8.27 -10.58 -7.14
N ARG A 142 -8.46 -10.34 -8.45
CA ARG A 142 -9.53 -9.46 -8.92
C ARG A 142 -10.89 -9.92 -8.41
N ALA A 143 -11.16 -11.22 -8.50
CA ALA A 143 -12.44 -11.78 -8.04
C ALA A 143 -12.72 -11.48 -6.55
N LEU A 144 -11.71 -11.61 -5.68
CA LEU A 144 -11.88 -11.28 -4.26
C LEU A 144 -12.00 -9.77 -4.05
N TYR A 145 -11.22 -8.95 -4.77
CA TYR A 145 -11.29 -7.49 -4.72
C TYR A 145 -12.70 -7.00 -5.07
N ASP A 146 -13.27 -7.51 -6.16
CA ASP A 146 -14.61 -7.14 -6.61
C ASP A 146 -15.69 -7.66 -5.64
N ALA A 147 -15.53 -8.89 -5.13
CA ALA A 147 -16.47 -9.49 -4.17
C ALA A 147 -16.56 -8.73 -2.84
N VAL A 148 -15.48 -8.09 -2.41
CA VAL A 148 -15.49 -7.24 -1.18
C VAL A 148 -15.80 -5.77 -1.47
N GLY A 149 -16.10 -5.40 -2.72
CA GLY A 149 -16.48 -4.06 -3.13
C GLY A 149 -15.31 -3.09 -3.35
N GLY A 150 -14.08 -3.59 -3.47
CA GLY A 150 -12.90 -2.79 -3.82
C GLY A 150 -12.55 -1.69 -2.80
N PHE A 151 -11.70 -0.74 -3.19
CA PHE A 151 -11.41 0.43 -2.37
C PHE A 151 -12.58 1.41 -2.35
N ALA A 152 -12.98 1.84 -1.16
CA ALA A 152 -13.91 2.95 -1.00
C ALA A 152 -13.22 4.29 -1.29
N PRO A 153 -13.92 5.31 -1.81
CA PRO A 153 -13.35 6.64 -2.13
C PRO A 153 -13.10 7.46 -0.86
N LEU A 154 -12.31 6.91 0.06
CA LEU A 154 -11.98 7.54 1.34
C LEU A 154 -10.68 8.34 1.21
N PRO A 155 -10.60 9.54 1.80
CA PRO A 155 -9.38 10.36 1.79
C PRO A 155 -8.29 9.77 2.69
N LEU A 156 -8.66 8.97 3.69
CA LEU A 156 -7.78 8.31 4.65
C LEU A 156 -8.46 7.03 5.18
N MET A 157 -7.71 6.05 5.69
CA MET A 157 -8.20 4.75 6.21
C MET A 157 -8.82 3.84 5.13
N GLU A 158 -8.58 4.11 3.86
CA GLU A 158 -9.03 3.29 2.73
C GLU A 158 -8.48 1.85 2.78
N ASP A 159 -7.24 1.72 3.26
CA ASP A 159 -6.56 0.43 3.47
C ASP A 159 -7.15 -0.33 4.67
N VAL A 160 -7.38 0.36 5.77
CA VAL A 160 -8.02 -0.21 6.97
C VAL A 160 -9.43 -0.68 6.66
N ASP A 161 -10.20 0.11 5.92
CA ASP A 161 -11.55 -0.23 5.48
C ASP A 161 -11.57 -1.52 4.65
N LEU A 162 -10.71 -1.60 3.63
CA LEU A 162 -10.63 -2.78 2.78
C LEU A 162 -10.19 -4.03 3.58
N VAL A 163 -9.16 -3.91 4.42
CA VAL A 163 -8.68 -5.02 5.27
C VAL A 163 -9.75 -5.51 6.24
N ARG A 164 -10.57 -4.61 6.78
CA ARG A 164 -11.71 -5.00 7.64
C ARG A 164 -12.78 -5.77 6.86
N ARG A 165 -13.11 -5.35 5.64
CA ARG A 165 -14.07 -6.08 4.79
C ARG A 165 -13.53 -7.43 4.33
N LEU A 166 -12.23 -7.55 4.12
CA LEU A 166 -11.58 -8.85 3.86
C LEU A 166 -11.68 -9.79 5.06
N GLY A 167 -11.50 -9.27 6.26
CA GLY A 167 -11.52 -10.04 7.50
C GLY A 167 -10.21 -10.82 7.74
N ARG A 168 -9.98 -11.14 9.02
CA ARG A 168 -8.71 -11.73 9.49
C ARG A 168 -8.34 -13.05 8.79
N GLY A 169 -9.31 -13.91 8.53
CA GLY A 169 -9.05 -15.24 7.98
C GLY A 169 -8.55 -15.24 6.53
N ARG A 170 -8.66 -14.12 5.82
CA ARG A 170 -8.19 -13.99 4.44
C ARG A 170 -6.83 -13.31 4.31
N MET A 171 -6.30 -12.70 5.38
CA MET A 171 -5.02 -11.99 5.35
C MET A 171 -3.85 -12.96 5.52
N VAL A 172 -2.93 -12.98 4.56
CA VAL A 172 -1.78 -13.91 4.54
C VAL A 172 -0.48 -13.12 4.36
N ARG A 173 0.52 -13.43 5.19
CA ARG A 173 1.87 -12.88 5.06
C ARG A 173 2.58 -13.54 3.88
N ILE A 174 3.10 -12.75 2.92
CA ILE A 174 3.80 -13.27 1.72
C ILE A 174 5.26 -13.66 2.02
N GLY A 175 5.88 -13.07 3.05
CA GLY A 175 7.25 -13.42 3.45
C GLY A 175 8.34 -12.73 2.62
N ALA A 176 8.03 -11.59 1.98
CA ALA A 176 8.99 -10.67 1.38
C ALA A 176 8.78 -9.28 1.98
N ARG A 177 9.81 -8.42 1.91
CA ARG A 177 9.76 -7.09 2.54
C ARG A 177 9.30 -6.01 1.58
N CYS A 178 8.47 -5.11 2.08
CA CYS A 178 8.12 -3.82 1.49
C CYS A 178 8.84 -2.73 2.27
N VAL A 179 9.84 -2.11 1.67
CA VAL A 179 10.69 -1.10 2.29
C VAL A 179 10.09 0.27 2.02
N ALA A 180 9.49 0.86 3.03
CA ALA A 180 8.91 2.20 2.99
C ALA A 180 9.95 3.27 3.36
N SER A 181 9.76 4.49 2.87
CA SER A 181 10.63 5.61 3.21
C SER A 181 10.48 6.03 4.68
N ALA A 182 11.59 6.08 5.39
CA ALA A 182 11.66 6.54 6.77
C ALA A 182 11.62 8.08 6.90
N ARG A 183 11.60 8.84 5.79
CA ARG A 183 11.65 10.32 5.78
C ARG A 183 10.69 10.95 6.76
N ARG A 184 9.43 10.48 6.75
CA ARG A 184 8.39 11.00 7.64
C ARG A 184 8.65 10.65 9.11
N TYR A 185 9.22 9.48 9.40
CA TYR A 185 9.60 9.08 10.77
C TYR A 185 10.81 9.84 11.27
N ARG A 186 11.81 10.12 10.40
CA ARG A 186 12.96 10.96 10.73
C ARG A 186 12.53 12.40 11.05
N ARG A 187 11.56 12.95 10.29
CA ARG A 187 11.05 14.32 10.49
C ARG A 187 10.16 14.41 11.75
N ASP A 188 9.19 13.50 11.89
CA ASP A 188 8.13 13.60 12.90
C ASP A 188 8.46 12.84 14.18
N GLY A 189 9.47 11.97 14.16
CA GLY A 189 9.91 11.12 15.26
C GLY A 189 9.27 9.72 15.25
N TYR A 190 10.05 8.72 15.66
CA TYR A 190 9.67 7.30 15.74
C TYR A 190 8.66 6.97 16.84
N LEU A 191 8.32 7.92 17.71
CA LEU A 191 7.28 7.77 18.72
C LEU A 191 6.02 8.56 18.36
N ARG A 192 6.19 9.84 18.02
CA ARG A 192 5.06 10.76 17.77
C ARG A 192 4.20 10.30 16.61
N ARG A 193 4.84 9.88 15.50
CA ARG A 193 4.10 9.45 14.31
C ARG A 193 3.28 8.17 14.53
N PRO A 194 3.82 7.08 15.09
CA PRO A 194 3.01 5.91 15.44
C PRO A 194 1.87 6.20 16.43
N VAL A 195 2.10 7.06 17.42
CA VAL A 195 1.05 7.47 18.37
C VAL A 195 -0.07 8.24 17.64
N ARG A 196 0.28 9.18 16.75
CA ARG A 196 -0.71 9.88 15.92
C ARG A 196 -1.49 8.91 15.03
N ASN A 197 -0.81 7.96 14.38
CA ASN A 197 -1.46 6.96 13.54
C ASN A 197 -2.43 6.09 14.38
N LEU A 198 -2.02 5.66 15.57
CA LEU A 198 -2.87 4.89 16.47
C LEU A 198 -4.07 5.70 16.95
N PHE A 199 -3.88 6.98 17.28
CA PHE A 199 -4.98 7.89 17.63
C PHE A 199 -6.00 8.03 16.50
N CYS A 200 -5.54 8.30 15.27
CA CYS A 200 -6.43 8.38 14.10
C CYS A 200 -7.17 7.05 13.85
N LEU A 201 -6.48 5.92 14.03
CA LEU A 201 -7.09 4.61 13.93
C LEU A 201 -8.17 4.39 14.99
N SER A 202 -7.91 4.79 16.24
CA SER A 202 -8.88 4.69 17.33
C SER A 202 -10.14 5.53 17.07
N LEU A 203 -9.97 6.75 16.52
CA LEU A 203 -11.09 7.59 16.10
C LEU A 203 -11.91 6.94 14.99
N TYR A 204 -11.24 6.30 14.01
CA TYR A 204 -11.92 5.57 12.94
C TYR A 204 -12.76 4.41 13.50
N PHE A 205 -12.21 3.62 14.43
CA PHE A 205 -12.94 2.53 15.08
C PHE A 205 -14.07 3.02 16.00
N ALA A 206 -13.96 4.23 16.52
CA ALA A 206 -15.03 4.92 17.27
C ALA A 206 -16.14 5.51 16.36
N GLY A 207 -16.03 5.34 15.02
CA GLY A 207 -17.04 5.78 14.06
C GLY A 207 -16.88 7.24 13.59
N MET A 208 -15.72 7.87 13.85
CA MET A 208 -15.47 9.21 13.31
C MET A 208 -15.32 9.17 11.79
N PRO A 209 -16.00 10.05 11.03
CA PRO A 209 -15.88 10.10 9.57
C PRO A 209 -14.42 10.31 9.10
N PRO A 210 -13.93 9.57 8.08
CA PRO A 210 -12.56 9.67 7.57
C PRO A 210 -12.15 11.08 7.14
N GLU A 211 -13.08 11.90 6.66
CA GLU A 211 -12.86 13.29 6.25
C GLU A 211 -12.45 14.18 7.45
N ARG A 212 -13.03 13.92 8.63
CA ARG A 212 -12.64 14.61 9.87
C ARG A 212 -11.28 14.14 10.38
N ILE A 213 -11.03 12.83 10.29
CA ILE A 213 -9.73 12.25 10.67
C ILE A 213 -8.63 12.78 9.75
N ALA A 214 -8.87 12.91 8.46
CA ALA A 214 -7.90 13.43 7.49
C ALA A 214 -7.46 14.85 7.85
N ARG A 215 -8.37 15.73 8.32
CA ARG A 215 -8.04 17.10 8.79
C ARG A 215 -7.15 17.10 10.05
N LEU A 216 -7.26 16.08 10.90
CA LEU A 216 -6.42 15.92 12.10
C LEU A 216 -5.07 15.28 11.79
N TYR A 217 -5.02 14.52 10.70
CA TYR A 217 -3.80 13.82 10.27
C TYR A 217 -2.77 14.76 9.66
N GLY A 218 -3.20 15.88 9.06
CA GLY A 218 -2.38 16.98 8.53
C GLY A 218 -1.88 16.75 7.13
#